data_780313830ab4b08d06b77b6b892a260c
#
_entry.id   780313830ab4b08d06b77b6b892a260c
#
_cell.length_a   1.000
_cell.length_b   1.000
_cell.length_c   1.000
_cell.angle_alpha   90.00
_cell.angle_beta   90.00
_cell.angle_gamma   90.00
#
_symmetry.space_group_name_H-M   'P 1'
#
loop_
_entity.id
_entity.type
_entity.pdbx_description
1 polymer ?
#
loop_
_entity_poly.entity_id
_entity_poly.type
_entity_poly.pdbx_seq_one_letter_code
_entity_poly.pdbx_strand_id
1 'polypeptide(L)'
;MTISEAKEMDIVDYLSGLGYEPVKIVGKSHWYLSPLHDEKTASFKVNRNLNRWYDFSEGKGGNLADFGTLFYKCAVSEFLQKLSTPGQHQKISNNQTP
;
A
#
# COMPACT_ATOMS: atom_id res chain seq x y z
N MET A 1 6.95 -15.00 2.78
CA MET A 1 5.49 -14.70 2.78
C MET A 1 4.90 -15.06 1.42
N THR A 2 3.71 -15.63 1.41
CA THR A 2 3.01 -15.97 0.17
C THR A 2 2.07 -14.84 -0.23
N ILE A 3 1.58 -14.89 -1.49
CA ILE A 3 0.58 -13.94 -1.94
C ILE A 3 -0.68 -14.04 -1.09
N SER A 4 -1.07 -15.26 -0.73
CA SER A 4 -2.26 -15.45 0.12
C SER A 4 -2.12 -14.74 1.46
N GLU A 5 -0.95 -14.83 2.07
CA GLU A 5 -0.69 -14.14 3.33
C GLU A 5 -0.70 -12.63 3.15
N ALA A 6 -0.11 -12.14 2.07
CA ALA A 6 -0.08 -10.71 1.79
C ALA A 6 -1.49 -10.16 1.58
N LYS A 7 -2.38 -10.93 0.95
CA LYS A 7 -3.74 -10.49 0.71
C LYS A 7 -4.54 -10.31 2.00
N GLU A 8 -4.10 -10.94 3.09
CA GLU A 8 -4.78 -10.81 4.38
C GLU A 8 -4.32 -9.58 5.16
N MET A 9 -3.24 -8.94 4.74
CA MET A 9 -2.79 -7.71 5.38
C MET A 9 -3.69 -6.56 4.95
N ASP A 10 -4.16 -5.79 5.93
CA ASP A 10 -5.05 -4.67 5.64
C ASP A 10 -4.31 -3.54 4.95
N ILE A 11 -4.79 -3.13 3.77
CA ILE A 11 -4.13 -2.08 2.98
C ILE A 11 -4.13 -0.76 3.74
N VAL A 12 -5.24 -0.42 4.41
CA VAL A 12 -5.33 0.84 5.16
C VAL A 12 -4.25 0.88 6.25
N ASP A 13 -4.08 -0.24 6.98
CA ASP A 13 -3.06 -0.32 8.02
C ASP A 13 -1.66 -0.24 7.40
N TYR A 14 -1.46 -0.88 6.26
CA TYR A 14 -0.16 -0.85 5.60
C TYR A 14 0.20 0.57 5.17
N LEU A 15 -0.76 1.29 4.57
CA LEU A 15 -0.53 2.67 4.15
C LEU A 15 -0.24 3.57 5.35
N SER A 16 -0.95 3.36 6.45
CA SER A 16 -0.70 4.13 7.67
C SER A 16 0.74 3.91 8.16
N GLY A 17 1.21 2.68 8.08
CA GLY A 17 2.59 2.37 8.45
C GLY A 17 3.63 3.05 7.56
N LEU A 18 3.26 3.35 6.32
CA LEU A 18 4.12 4.09 5.40
C LEU A 18 4.00 5.60 5.58
N GLY A 19 3.06 6.07 6.40
CA GLY A 19 2.86 7.49 6.62
C GLY A 19 1.73 8.10 5.80
N TYR A 20 0.93 7.29 5.13
CA TYR A 20 -0.18 7.78 4.33
C TYR A 20 -1.49 7.63 5.09
N GLU A 21 -2.18 8.75 5.28
CA GLU A 21 -3.47 8.75 5.94
C GLU A 21 -4.56 9.18 4.95
N PRO A 22 -5.79 8.71 5.10
CA PRO A 22 -6.84 9.09 4.17
C PRO A 22 -7.22 10.56 4.36
N VAL A 23 -7.56 11.22 3.24
CA VAL A 23 -8.05 12.59 3.31
C VAL A 23 -9.55 12.62 3.64
N LYS A 24 -10.25 11.52 3.40
CA LYS A 24 -11.64 11.37 3.83
C LYS A 24 -12.00 9.90 3.88
N ILE A 25 -12.99 9.59 4.69
CA ILE A 25 -13.53 8.25 4.83
C ILE A 25 -15.02 8.33 4.61
N VAL A 26 -15.54 7.53 3.66
CA VAL A 26 -16.96 7.46 3.38
C VAL A 26 -17.37 6.00 3.49
N GLY A 27 -18.03 5.63 4.61
CA GLY A 27 -18.36 4.23 4.85
C GLY A 27 -17.11 3.37 4.88
N LYS A 28 -17.03 2.41 3.96
CA LYS A 28 -15.88 1.49 3.88
C LYS A 28 -14.82 1.99 2.93
N SER A 29 -15.02 3.14 2.31
CA SER A 29 -14.10 3.70 1.33
C SER A 29 -13.19 4.72 1.99
N HIS A 30 -11.89 4.45 1.94
CA HIS A 30 -10.85 5.37 2.43
C HIS A 30 -10.22 6.01 1.21
N TRP A 31 -10.27 7.33 1.12
CA TRP A 31 -9.79 8.07 -0.04
C TRP A 31 -8.47 8.76 0.28
N TYR A 32 -7.51 8.61 -0.61
CA TYR A 32 -6.16 9.12 -0.42
C TYR A 32 -5.71 9.95 -1.61
N LEU A 33 -4.78 10.84 -1.37
CA LEU A 33 -3.93 11.32 -2.46
C LEU A 33 -3.05 10.11 -2.81
N SER A 34 -2.95 9.79 -4.10
CA SER A 34 -2.31 8.54 -4.49
C SER A 34 -0.86 8.43 -4.01
N PRO A 35 -0.48 7.33 -3.33
CA PRO A 35 0.92 7.09 -3.00
C PRO A 35 1.76 6.72 -4.23
N LEU A 36 1.12 6.43 -5.35
CA LEU A 36 1.80 5.92 -6.55
C LEU A 36 2.32 7.05 -7.45
N HIS A 37 1.78 8.25 -7.30
CA HIS A 37 2.20 9.39 -8.09
C HIS A 37 1.74 10.68 -7.41
N ASP A 38 2.23 11.81 -7.88
CA ASP A 38 1.80 13.10 -7.36
C ASP A 38 0.35 13.36 -7.74
N GLU A 39 -0.44 13.78 -6.78
CA GLU A 39 -1.87 13.96 -6.98
C GLU A 39 -2.38 15.07 -6.09
N LYS A 40 -3.28 15.90 -6.63
CA LYS A 40 -3.89 16.98 -5.85
C LYS A 40 -5.32 16.67 -5.47
N THR A 41 -5.88 15.63 -6.05
CA THR A 41 -7.25 15.21 -5.81
C THR A 41 -7.23 13.81 -5.24
N ALA A 42 -8.09 13.54 -4.26
CA ALA A 42 -8.17 12.22 -3.66
C ALA A 42 -8.84 11.26 -4.64
N SER A 43 -8.03 10.60 -5.47
CA SER A 43 -8.51 9.68 -6.49
C SER A 43 -8.07 8.24 -6.25
N PHE A 44 -7.37 7.98 -5.15
CA PHE A 44 -6.94 6.64 -4.76
C PHE A 44 -7.86 6.16 -3.65
N LYS A 45 -8.62 5.10 -3.92
CA LYS A 45 -9.61 4.60 -2.97
C LYS A 45 -9.25 3.21 -2.50
N VAL A 46 -9.34 2.97 -1.19
CA VAL A 46 -9.23 1.62 -0.63
C VAL A 46 -10.59 1.22 -0.10
N ASN A 47 -11.12 0.12 -0.60
CA ASN A 47 -12.33 -0.48 -0.04
C ASN A 47 -11.87 -1.41 1.06
N ARG A 48 -12.03 -0.99 2.31
CA ARG A 48 -11.50 -1.74 3.44
C ARG A 48 -12.20 -3.08 3.62
N ASN A 49 -13.45 -3.14 3.24
CA ASN A 49 -14.22 -4.38 3.37
C ASN A 49 -13.69 -5.46 2.41
N LEU A 50 -13.37 -5.07 1.18
CA LEU A 50 -12.82 -5.98 0.18
C LEU A 50 -11.31 -6.10 0.26
N ASN A 51 -10.68 -5.16 0.97
CA ASN A 51 -9.22 -5.05 1.06
C ASN A 51 -8.59 -4.93 -0.33
N ARG A 52 -9.13 -4.03 -1.12
CA ARG A 52 -8.66 -3.76 -2.47
C ARG A 52 -8.60 -2.26 -2.69
N TRP A 53 -7.69 -1.84 -3.56
CA TRP A 53 -7.52 -0.43 -3.89
C TRP A 53 -7.86 -0.18 -5.36
N TYR A 54 -8.18 1.06 -5.67
CA TYR A 54 -8.37 1.49 -7.05
C TYR A 54 -7.93 2.94 -7.20
N ASP A 55 -7.13 3.20 -8.23
CA ASP A 55 -6.66 4.55 -8.55
C ASP A 55 -7.44 5.04 -9.76
N PHE A 56 -8.39 5.94 -9.51
CA PHE A 56 -9.26 6.44 -10.57
C PHE A 56 -8.52 7.31 -11.58
N SER A 57 -7.41 7.94 -11.18
CA SER A 57 -6.67 8.78 -12.11
C SER A 57 -5.87 7.94 -13.11
N GLU A 58 -5.49 6.71 -12.73
CA GLU A 58 -4.71 5.84 -13.59
C GLU A 58 -5.54 4.69 -14.17
N GLY A 59 -6.73 4.45 -13.62
CA GLY A 59 -7.55 3.32 -14.04
C GLY A 59 -6.97 1.98 -13.67
N LYS A 60 -6.29 1.89 -12.53
CA LYS A 60 -5.66 0.67 -12.05
C LYS A 60 -6.12 0.33 -10.66
N GLY A 61 -6.12 -0.95 -10.33
CA GLY A 61 -6.49 -1.39 -9.01
C GLY A 61 -5.98 -2.79 -8.72
N GLY A 62 -6.20 -3.25 -7.49
CA GLY A 62 -5.81 -4.60 -7.13
C GLY A 62 -5.73 -4.82 -5.64
N ASN A 63 -4.90 -5.78 -5.24
CA ASN A 63 -4.67 -6.11 -3.83
C ASN A 63 -3.36 -5.47 -3.36
N LEU A 64 -2.94 -5.84 -2.14
CA LEU A 64 -1.72 -5.27 -1.58
C LEU A 64 -0.48 -5.62 -2.39
N ALA A 65 -0.41 -6.85 -2.92
CA ALA A 65 0.75 -7.25 -3.72
C ALA A 65 0.85 -6.40 -4.99
N ASP A 66 -0.29 -6.14 -5.63
CA ASP A 66 -0.31 -5.27 -6.81
C ASP A 66 0.16 -3.86 -6.47
N PHE A 67 -0.28 -3.34 -5.32
CA PHE A 67 0.17 -2.03 -4.86
C PHE A 67 1.68 -2.02 -4.65
N GLY A 68 2.19 -3.04 -3.98
CA GLY A 68 3.62 -3.10 -3.65
C GLY A 68 4.52 -3.10 -4.87
N THR A 69 4.13 -3.84 -5.92
CA THR A 69 4.94 -3.87 -7.14
C THR A 69 5.00 -2.51 -7.81
N LEU A 70 3.91 -1.77 -7.77
CA LEU A 70 3.88 -0.43 -8.36
C LEU A 70 4.59 0.59 -7.48
N PHE A 71 4.39 0.50 -6.18
CA PHE A 71 4.96 1.48 -5.25
C PHE A 71 6.49 1.36 -5.18
N TYR A 72 6.99 0.13 -5.08
CA TYR A 72 8.43 -0.12 -4.96
C TYR A 72 9.09 -0.38 -6.31
N LYS A 73 8.30 -0.49 -7.39
CA LYS A 73 8.80 -0.76 -8.74
C LYS A 73 9.64 -2.04 -8.74
N CYS A 74 9.06 -3.10 -8.22
CA CYS A 74 9.75 -4.38 -8.07
C CYS A 74 8.83 -5.53 -8.46
N ALA A 75 9.40 -6.73 -8.53
CA ALA A 75 8.62 -7.94 -8.79
C ALA A 75 7.82 -8.33 -7.55
N VAL A 76 6.76 -9.13 -7.74
CA VAL A 76 5.94 -9.61 -6.64
C VAL A 76 6.80 -10.33 -5.59
N SER A 77 7.71 -11.20 -6.05
CA SER A 77 8.57 -11.95 -5.12
C SER A 77 9.41 -11.03 -4.27
N GLU A 78 9.90 -9.94 -4.83
CA GLU A 78 10.69 -8.98 -4.08
C GLU A 78 9.85 -8.26 -3.04
N PHE A 79 8.61 -7.91 -3.40
CA PHE A 79 7.72 -7.27 -2.45
C PHE A 79 7.35 -8.21 -1.31
N LEU A 80 7.06 -9.47 -1.62
CA LEU A 80 6.76 -10.46 -0.61
C LEU A 80 7.92 -10.64 0.36
N GLN A 81 9.15 -10.59 -0.16
CA GLN A 81 10.33 -10.66 0.68
C GLN A 81 10.41 -9.47 1.64
N LYS A 82 10.10 -8.28 1.15
CA LYS A 82 10.08 -7.09 2.00
C LYS A 82 9.09 -7.26 3.15
N LEU A 83 7.92 -7.81 2.88
CA LEU A 83 6.89 -7.99 3.90
C LEU A 83 7.31 -9.00 4.95
N SER A 84 8.10 -9.99 4.58
CA SER A 84 8.46 -11.07 5.49
C SER A 84 9.79 -10.85 6.21
N THR A 85 10.46 -9.72 5.95
CA THR A 85 11.74 -9.44 6.61
C THR A 85 11.53 -8.46 7.76
N PRO A 86 11.49 -8.95 9.00
CA PRO A 86 11.25 -8.05 10.13
C PRO A 86 12.43 -7.12 10.34
N GLY A 87 12.15 -5.95 10.81
CA GLY A 87 13.18 -4.98 11.11
C GLY A 87 13.61 -4.12 9.94
N GLN A 88 13.24 -4.46 8.75
CA GLN A 88 13.65 -3.69 7.58
C GLN A 88 12.73 -2.53 7.27
N HIS A 89 11.56 -2.56 7.80
CA HIS A 89 10.66 -1.45 7.60
C HIS A 89 10.64 -0.55 8.79
N GLN A 90 11.69 -0.59 9.52
CA GLN A 90 11.77 0.35 10.58
C GLN A 90 12.99 1.15 10.51
N LYS A 91 13.54 0.86 10.43
CA LYS A 91 14.57 1.45 10.41
C LYS A 91 15.10 1.92 9.75
N ILE A 92 14.92 1.37 9.94
CA ILE A 92 15.59 1.72 9.57
C ILE A 92 15.96 2.19 9.46
N SER A 93 16.04 1.89 9.73
CA SER A 93 16.72 2.33 9.61
C SER A 93 17.19 2.72 9.54
N ASN A 94 17.36 2.45 9.83
CA ASN A 94 18.17 2.82 9.80
C ASN A 94 18.67 3.03 9.49
N ASN A 95 18.71 2.71 9.64
CA ASN A 95 19.46 2.91 9.38
C ASN A 95 19.81 3.02 8.87
N GLN A 96 19.78 2.68 8.88
CA GLN A 96 20.38 2.88 8.49
C GLN A 96 20.67 3.19 7.98
N THR A 97 20.55 2.72 8.05
CA THR A 97 21.08 3.14 7.71
C THR A 97 21.28 3.46 7.51
N PRO A 98 21.54 3.09 7.52
CA PRO A 98 22.03 3.56 7.36
C PRO A 98 22.16 3.94 7.22
#